data_089383083807817aab982a4948eea87d
#
_entry.id   089383083807817aab982a4948eea87d
#
_cell.length_a   1.000
_cell.length_b   1.000
_cell.length_c   1.000
_cell.angle_alpha   90.00
_cell.angle_beta   90.00
_cell.angle_gamma   90.00
#
_symmetry.space_group_name_H-M   'P 1'
#
loop_
_entity.id
_entity.type
_entity.pdbx_description
1 polymer ?
#
loop_
_entity_poly.entity_id
_entity_poly.type
_entity_poly.pdbx_seq_one_letter_code
_entity_poly.pdbx_strand_id
1 'polypeptide(L)'
;MLGKNGYTFTGIHPKDCHLQDKEEFLKLFKSNISKIDGIGEIGLDGSYSQDSTYLKAQQETFELMLGLAEKHLLPVSVHSRNAVAKTIETLGEYSVKCVLLHWFSGTGAELSQANSMGYFVSFGPPIVYSKKLQKLAKVSNRELTLIETDGPVSYGACFGGRIADPTMLASVWHSMSIVLGVNPYDLEEQLTMNFSKYMQRSKG
;
A
#
# COMPACT_ATOMS: atom_id res chain seq x y z
N MET A 1 -0.70 -21.68 5.06
CA MET A 1 -1.38 -21.68 6.38
C MET A 1 -1.59 -20.24 6.81
N LEU A 2 -2.79 -19.71 6.74
CA LEU A 2 -3.15 -18.43 7.33
C LEU A 2 -3.42 -18.68 8.83
N GLY A 3 -2.37 -18.65 9.65
CA GLY A 3 -2.47 -18.92 11.09
C GLY A 3 -2.92 -17.72 11.93
N LYS A 4 -3.21 -16.58 11.30
CA LYS A 4 -3.69 -15.36 11.96
C LYS A 4 -4.99 -14.89 11.30
N ASN A 5 -5.97 -14.51 12.10
CA ASN A 5 -7.25 -13.96 11.61
C ASN A 5 -7.13 -12.52 11.06
N GLY A 6 -5.94 -11.93 11.05
CA GLY A 6 -5.65 -10.61 10.53
C GLY A 6 -4.24 -10.13 10.90
N TYR A 7 -3.80 -9.07 10.23
CA TYR A 7 -2.54 -8.39 10.49
C TYR A 7 -2.82 -6.95 10.91
N THR A 8 -2.06 -6.46 11.88
CA THR A 8 -2.23 -5.12 12.44
C THR A 8 -1.15 -4.19 11.91
N PHE A 9 -1.56 -3.19 11.16
CA PHE A 9 -0.69 -2.10 10.74
C PHE A 9 -1.04 -0.84 11.53
N THR A 10 -0.04 -0.03 11.85
CA THR A 10 -0.22 1.26 12.51
C THR A 10 0.73 2.29 11.91
N GLY A 11 0.27 3.52 11.76
CA GLY A 11 1.06 4.60 11.18
C GLY A 11 0.33 5.93 11.32
N ILE A 12 1.00 7.01 10.93
CA ILE A 12 0.40 8.33 10.79
C ILE A 12 0.16 8.58 9.30
N HIS A 13 -1.12 8.58 8.91
CA HIS A 13 -1.52 8.84 7.54
C HIS A 13 -1.15 10.29 7.13
N PRO A 14 -0.74 10.56 5.87
CA PRO A 14 -0.36 11.91 5.43
C PRO A 14 -1.43 12.99 5.67
N LYS A 15 -2.71 12.62 5.66
CA LYS A 15 -3.81 13.52 6.00
C LYS A 15 -3.72 14.07 7.43
N ASP A 16 -3.23 13.25 8.35
CA ASP A 16 -3.25 13.52 9.79
C ASP A 16 -1.88 13.97 10.33
N CYS A 17 -0.90 14.23 9.46
CA CYS A 17 0.48 14.57 9.83
C CYS A 17 0.61 15.81 10.74
N HIS A 18 -0.36 16.73 10.73
CA HIS A 18 -0.43 17.88 11.61
C HIS A 18 -1.21 17.64 12.90
N LEU A 19 -2.13 16.66 12.90
CA LEU A 19 -3.06 16.42 13.99
C LEU A 19 -2.54 15.45 15.03
N GLN A 20 -1.59 14.58 14.61
CA GLN A 20 -1.06 13.52 15.45
C GLN A 20 0.12 14.01 16.30
N ASP A 21 0.02 13.78 17.59
CA ASP A 21 1.18 13.92 18.51
C ASP A 21 2.15 12.76 18.25
N LYS A 22 3.25 13.09 17.58
CA LYS A 22 4.30 12.12 17.22
C LYS A 22 4.94 11.47 18.44
N GLU A 23 5.06 12.19 19.57
CA GLU A 23 5.63 11.65 20.80
C GLU A 23 4.68 10.64 21.44
N GLU A 24 3.38 10.96 21.49
CA GLU A 24 2.37 10.03 21.97
C GLU A 24 2.29 8.80 21.09
N PHE A 25 2.29 8.96 19.76
CA PHE A 25 2.35 7.84 18.83
C PHE A 25 3.55 6.94 19.10
N LEU A 26 4.75 7.49 19.28
CA LEU A 26 5.97 6.74 19.56
C LEU A 26 5.90 5.96 20.89
N LYS A 27 5.27 6.53 21.92
CA LYS A 27 5.03 5.84 23.20
C LYS A 27 4.10 4.65 23.01
N LEU A 28 2.97 4.85 22.31
CA LEU A 28 2.00 3.79 22.03
C LEU A 28 2.59 2.71 21.14
N PHE A 29 3.34 3.09 20.11
CA PHE A 29 4.03 2.15 19.23
C PHE A 29 4.97 1.25 20.03
N LYS A 30 5.86 1.83 20.85
CA LYS A 30 6.80 1.08 21.70
C LYS A 30 6.10 0.11 22.65
N SER A 31 5.00 0.56 23.26
CA SER A 31 4.24 -0.27 24.22
C SER A 31 3.52 -1.45 23.56
N ASN A 32 3.25 -1.38 22.25
CA ASN A 32 2.46 -2.37 21.52
C ASN A 32 3.22 -3.08 20.40
N ILE A 33 4.54 -2.90 20.31
CA ILE A 33 5.36 -3.41 19.21
C ILE A 33 5.18 -4.92 18.94
N SER A 34 4.92 -5.71 19.97
CA SER A 34 4.69 -7.16 19.84
C SER A 34 3.37 -7.53 19.13
N LYS A 35 2.44 -6.58 19.03
CA LYS A 35 1.13 -6.74 18.38
C LYS A 35 1.09 -6.15 16.98
N ILE A 36 2.14 -5.39 16.58
CA ILE A 36 2.22 -4.70 15.30
C ILE A 36 2.91 -5.60 14.29
N ASP A 37 2.25 -5.83 13.15
CA ASP A 37 2.75 -6.67 12.06
C ASP A 37 3.40 -5.84 10.95
N GLY A 38 3.04 -4.55 10.82
CA GLY A 38 3.60 -3.63 9.82
C GLY A 38 3.34 -2.17 10.18
N ILE A 39 3.93 -1.27 9.43
CA ILE A 39 3.70 0.17 9.54
C ILE A 39 2.90 0.65 8.34
N GLY A 40 1.77 1.28 8.62
CA GLY A 40 0.84 1.78 7.61
C GLY A 40 -0.50 2.20 8.22
N GLU A 41 -1.22 3.02 7.54
CA GLU A 41 -0.93 3.65 6.27
C GLU A 41 -0.04 4.89 6.49
N ILE A 42 1.06 5.01 5.74
CA ILE A 42 2.02 6.12 5.82
C ILE A 42 2.32 6.64 4.41
N GLY A 43 2.99 7.76 4.25
CA GLY A 43 3.41 8.20 2.91
C GLY A 43 3.12 9.67 2.63
N LEU A 44 2.91 9.98 1.33
CA LEU A 44 2.70 11.33 0.82
C LEU A 44 1.41 11.43 -0.01
N ASP A 45 0.71 12.56 0.10
CA ASP A 45 -0.45 12.89 -0.73
C ASP A 45 -0.38 14.33 -1.24
N GLY A 46 -0.16 14.48 -2.55
CA GLY A 46 -0.12 15.78 -3.21
C GLY A 46 -1.49 16.41 -3.47
N SER A 47 -2.59 15.76 -3.07
CA SER A 47 -3.94 16.27 -3.29
C SER A 47 -4.53 17.04 -2.10
N TYR A 48 -3.99 16.87 -0.89
CA TYR A 48 -4.57 17.49 0.31
C TYR A 48 -4.23 18.98 0.43
N SER A 49 -2.99 19.37 0.13
CA SER A 49 -2.56 20.77 0.20
C SER A 49 -1.31 21.01 -0.65
N GLN A 50 -1.16 22.23 -1.13
CA GLN A 50 0.06 22.74 -1.76
C GLN A 50 0.85 23.65 -0.81
N ASP A 51 0.40 23.83 0.43
CA ASP A 51 1.11 24.59 1.44
C ASP A 51 2.45 23.92 1.81
N SER A 52 3.54 24.67 1.78
CA SER A 52 4.88 24.14 1.99
C SER A 52 5.08 23.57 3.40
N THR A 53 4.41 24.14 4.40
CA THR A 53 4.47 23.66 5.79
C THR A 53 3.79 22.32 5.91
N TYR A 54 2.65 22.17 5.23
CA TYR A 54 1.93 20.88 5.18
C TYR A 54 2.74 19.80 4.48
N LEU A 55 3.30 20.11 3.32
CA LEU A 55 4.12 19.15 2.56
C LEU A 55 5.37 18.74 3.35
N LYS A 56 6.00 19.68 4.05
CA LYS A 56 7.13 19.41 4.95
C LYS A 56 6.72 18.49 6.10
N ALA A 57 5.58 18.74 6.74
CA ALA A 57 5.07 17.91 7.82
C ALA A 57 4.75 16.48 7.36
N GLN A 58 4.20 16.30 6.14
CA GLN A 58 4.03 14.98 5.54
C GLN A 58 5.37 14.26 5.37
N GLN A 59 6.36 14.94 4.77
CA GLN A 59 7.69 14.38 4.52
C GLN A 59 8.35 13.94 5.83
N GLU A 60 8.42 14.82 6.83
CA GLU A 60 9.01 14.52 8.14
C GLU A 60 8.29 13.35 8.85
N THR A 61 6.97 13.27 8.71
CA THR A 61 6.17 12.19 9.29
C THR A 61 6.46 10.88 8.57
N PHE A 62 6.52 10.89 7.25
CA PHE A 62 6.82 9.72 6.44
C PHE A 62 8.21 9.16 6.76
N GLU A 63 9.23 10.02 6.83
CA GLU A 63 10.60 9.66 7.20
C GLU A 63 10.68 9.05 8.61
N LEU A 64 9.97 9.64 9.59
CA LEU A 64 9.87 9.08 10.93
C LEU A 64 9.29 7.65 10.91
N MET A 65 8.23 7.43 10.14
CA MET A 65 7.61 6.10 10.03
C MET A 65 8.52 5.10 9.32
N LEU A 66 9.24 5.52 8.28
CA LEU A 66 10.21 4.67 7.58
C LEU A 66 11.38 4.28 8.50
N GLY A 67 11.90 5.22 9.30
CA GLY A 67 12.92 4.93 10.31
C GLY A 67 12.46 3.90 11.35
N LEU A 68 11.18 3.92 11.75
CA LEU A 68 10.61 2.88 12.62
C LEU A 68 10.53 1.53 11.91
N ALA A 69 10.08 1.52 10.63
CA ALA A 69 9.97 0.31 9.85
C ALA A 69 11.33 -0.37 9.64
N GLU A 70 12.34 0.39 9.27
CA GLU A 70 13.72 -0.07 9.11
C GLU A 70 14.26 -0.63 10.43
N LYS A 71 14.14 0.13 11.53
CA LYS A 71 14.63 -0.27 12.87
C LYS A 71 14.00 -1.57 13.36
N HIS A 72 12.73 -1.79 13.09
CA HIS A 72 11.96 -2.94 13.61
C HIS A 72 11.75 -4.04 12.57
N LEU A 73 12.33 -3.90 11.37
CA LEU A 73 12.23 -4.83 10.26
C LEU A 73 10.77 -5.15 9.89
N LEU A 74 9.93 -4.11 9.87
CA LEU A 74 8.50 -4.22 9.60
C LEU A 74 8.19 -3.88 8.13
N PRO A 75 7.24 -4.60 7.49
CA PRO A 75 6.71 -4.21 6.20
C PRO A 75 5.95 -2.88 6.29
N VAL A 76 5.88 -2.15 5.17
CA VAL A 76 5.17 -0.87 5.10
C VAL A 76 4.07 -0.89 4.04
N SER A 77 2.90 -0.32 4.39
CA SER A 77 1.84 0.02 3.45
C SER A 77 1.84 1.53 3.21
N VAL A 78 2.06 1.94 1.97
CA VAL A 78 2.43 3.32 1.63
C VAL A 78 1.40 3.96 0.72
N HIS A 79 0.83 5.06 1.18
CA HIS A 79 0.00 5.98 0.43
C HIS A 79 0.87 6.88 -0.47
N SER A 80 0.47 7.06 -1.74
CA SER A 80 1.29 7.81 -2.70
C SER A 80 0.48 8.63 -3.72
N ARG A 81 -0.73 9.05 -3.34
CA ARG A 81 -1.65 9.75 -4.23
C ARG A 81 -1.08 11.09 -4.71
N ASN A 82 -0.99 11.27 -6.05
CA ASN A 82 -0.38 12.45 -6.69
C ASN A 82 1.06 12.77 -6.19
N ALA A 83 1.76 11.78 -5.64
CA ALA A 83 3.10 11.93 -5.06
C ALA A 83 3.99 10.70 -5.31
N VAL A 84 3.64 9.82 -6.26
CA VAL A 84 4.31 8.53 -6.46
C VAL A 84 5.81 8.67 -6.65
N ALA A 85 6.26 9.56 -7.53
CA ALA A 85 7.69 9.76 -7.81
C ALA A 85 8.46 10.17 -6.54
N LYS A 86 7.93 11.15 -5.77
CA LYS A 86 8.57 11.61 -4.52
C LYS A 86 8.53 10.53 -3.44
N THR A 87 7.46 9.77 -3.38
CA THR A 87 7.34 8.62 -2.45
C THR A 87 8.40 7.56 -2.74
N ILE A 88 8.59 7.19 -4.01
CA ILE A 88 9.63 6.22 -4.43
C ILE A 88 11.03 6.75 -4.13
N GLU A 89 11.30 8.04 -4.40
CA GLU A 89 12.56 8.69 -4.07
C GLU A 89 12.87 8.57 -2.58
N THR A 90 11.92 8.99 -1.71
CA THR A 90 12.08 8.92 -0.26
C THR A 90 12.28 7.48 0.23
N LEU A 91 11.51 6.52 -0.28
CA LEU A 91 11.68 5.10 0.06
C LEU A 91 13.07 4.56 -0.28
N GLY A 92 13.69 5.06 -1.36
CA GLY A 92 15.03 4.66 -1.78
C GLY A 92 16.14 5.09 -0.81
N GLU A 93 15.87 6.00 0.11
CA GLU A 93 16.82 6.45 1.15
C GLU A 93 16.82 5.53 2.39
N TYR A 94 15.88 4.56 2.47
CA TYR A 94 15.70 3.66 3.60
C TYR A 94 15.85 2.19 3.20
N SER A 95 16.37 1.37 4.10
CA SER A 95 16.54 -0.08 3.90
C SER A 95 15.29 -0.89 4.26
N VAL A 96 14.10 -0.39 3.90
CA VAL A 96 12.84 -1.11 4.11
C VAL A 96 12.63 -2.12 2.98
N LYS A 97 12.60 -3.41 3.30
CA LYS A 97 12.59 -4.49 2.29
C LYS A 97 11.21 -4.86 1.77
N CYS A 98 10.19 -4.71 2.59
CA CYS A 98 8.82 -5.13 2.27
C CYS A 98 7.93 -3.88 2.14
N VAL A 99 7.92 -3.29 0.96
CA VAL A 99 7.17 -2.06 0.64
C VAL A 99 5.98 -2.41 -0.23
N LEU A 100 4.79 -1.96 0.15
CA LEU A 100 3.59 -1.95 -0.67
C LEU A 100 3.19 -0.50 -0.97
N LEU A 101 3.23 -0.10 -2.23
CA LEU A 101 2.52 1.08 -2.70
C LEU A 101 1.06 0.70 -2.91
N HIS A 102 0.23 0.94 -1.88
CA HIS A 102 -1.17 0.55 -1.95
C HIS A 102 -1.97 1.47 -2.89
N TRP A 103 -3.06 0.95 -3.41
CA TRP A 103 -3.91 1.63 -4.40
C TRP A 103 -3.10 2.39 -5.47
N PHE A 104 -2.23 1.67 -6.15
CA PHE A 104 -1.30 2.28 -7.09
C PHE A 104 -2.03 3.04 -8.21
N SER A 105 -1.78 4.34 -8.32
CA SER A 105 -2.44 5.25 -9.27
C SER A 105 -1.47 6.03 -10.15
N GLY A 106 -0.18 5.71 -10.10
CA GLY A 106 0.89 6.36 -10.85
C GLY A 106 0.86 6.14 -12.36
N THR A 107 1.97 6.45 -12.99
CA THR A 107 2.24 6.23 -14.41
C THR A 107 2.89 4.84 -14.64
N GLY A 108 2.98 4.41 -15.90
CA GLY A 108 3.71 3.19 -16.25
C GLY A 108 5.22 3.27 -15.95
N ALA A 109 5.82 4.46 -16.04
CA ALA A 109 7.22 4.67 -15.70
C ALA A 109 7.47 4.52 -14.19
N GLU A 110 6.61 5.13 -13.37
CA GLU A 110 6.67 4.99 -11.90
C GLU A 110 6.40 3.55 -11.45
N LEU A 111 5.47 2.84 -12.11
CA LEU A 111 5.24 1.42 -11.88
C LEU A 111 6.49 0.59 -12.18
N SER A 112 7.14 0.84 -13.33
CA SER A 112 8.39 0.16 -13.70
C SER A 112 9.49 0.42 -12.68
N GLN A 113 9.64 1.67 -12.21
CA GLN A 113 10.59 2.05 -11.18
C GLN A 113 10.30 1.31 -9.86
N ALA A 114 9.05 1.34 -9.37
CA ALA A 114 8.66 0.64 -8.16
C ALA A 114 8.96 -0.87 -8.25
N ASN A 115 8.60 -1.52 -9.37
CA ASN A 115 8.86 -2.93 -9.57
C ASN A 115 10.38 -3.24 -9.67
N SER A 116 11.19 -2.36 -10.26
CA SER A 116 12.66 -2.54 -10.31
C SER A 116 13.33 -2.47 -8.94
N MET A 117 12.73 -1.74 -7.99
CA MET A 117 13.15 -1.68 -6.59
C MET A 117 12.59 -2.82 -5.73
N GLY A 118 11.80 -3.74 -6.31
CA GLY A 118 11.18 -4.84 -5.60
C GLY A 118 9.95 -4.45 -4.77
N TYR A 119 9.38 -3.27 -5.01
CA TYR A 119 8.19 -2.82 -4.29
C TYR A 119 6.93 -3.47 -4.85
N PHE A 120 6.09 -3.93 -3.94
CA PHE A 120 4.74 -4.39 -4.27
C PHE A 120 3.85 -3.21 -4.62
N VAL A 121 2.88 -3.48 -5.49
CA VAL A 121 1.78 -2.55 -5.80
C VAL A 121 0.45 -3.28 -5.64
N SER A 122 -0.61 -2.59 -5.24
CA SER A 122 -1.95 -3.19 -5.20
C SER A 122 -2.94 -2.47 -6.10
N PHE A 123 -3.93 -3.24 -6.54
CA PHE A 123 -5.07 -2.76 -7.32
C PHE A 123 -6.36 -3.06 -6.58
N GLY A 124 -7.19 -2.03 -6.41
CA GLY A 124 -8.47 -2.10 -5.71
C GLY A 124 -9.68 -2.15 -6.65
N PRO A 125 -10.90 -1.99 -6.12
CA PRO A 125 -12.17 -2.10 -6.85
C PRO A 125 -12.26 -1.31 -8.16
N PRO A 126 -11.61 -0.14 -8.35
CA PRO A 126 -11.62 0.54 -9.65
C PRO A 126 -11.05 -0.27 -10.82
N ILE A 127 -10.29 -1.37 -10.58
CA ILE A 127 -9.82 -2.27 -11.66
C ILE A 127 -10.96 -2.84 -12.50
N VAL A 128 -12.15 -2.97 -11.91
CA VAL A 128 -13.35 -3.51 -12.57
C VAL A 128 -13.77 -2.63 -13.76
N TYR A 129 -13.62 -1.30 -13.65
CA TYR A 129 -14.13 -0.36 -14.66
C TYR A 129 -13.07 0.61 -15.23
N SER A 130 -11.93 0.78 -14.58
CA SER A 130 -10.91 1.75 -15.01
C SER A 130 -9.96 1.17 -16.05
N LYS A 131 -10.10 1.60 -17.30
CA LYS A 131 -9.17 1.21 -18.39
C LYS A 131 -7.72 1.62 -18.11
N LYS A 132 -7.49 2.74 -17.38
CA LYS A 132 -6.14 3.15 -16.97
C LYS A 132 -5.53 2.09 -16.05
N LEU A 133 -6.24 1.68 -14.99
CA LEU A 133 -5.74 0.70 -14.04
C LEU A 133 -5.57 -0.69 -14.68
N GLN A 134 -6.50 -1.09 -15.57
CA GLN A 134 -6.37 -2.34 -16.33
C GLN A 134 -5.10 -2.36 -17.18
N LYS A 135 -4.72 -1.24 -17.81
CA LYS A 135 -3.46 -1.13 -18.56
C LYS A 135 -2.24 -1.22 -17.64
N LEU A 136 -2.26 -0.58 -16.48
CA LEU A 136 -1.18 -0.66 -15.50
C LEU A 136 -1.03 -2.09 -14.95
N ALA A 137 -2.13 -2.74 -14.59
CA ALA A 137 -2.09 -4.11 -14.12
C ALA A 137 -1.49 -5.09 -15.13
N LYS A 138 -1.76 -4.90 -16.43
CA LYS A 138 -1.18 -5.73 -17.50
C LYS A 138 0.34 -5.67 -17.59
N VAL A 139 0.95 -4.53 -17.25
CA VAL A 139 2.39 -4.32 -17.33
C VAL A 139 3.09 -4.40 -15.98
N SER A 140 2.33 -4.58 -14.90
CA SER A 140 2.88 -4.79 -13.55
C SER A 140 3.60 -6.15 -13.46
N ASN A 141 4.66 -6.20 -12.66
CA ASN A 141 5.28 -7.46 -12.30
C ASN A 141 4.32 -8.30 -11.46
N ARG A 142 3.89 -9.46 -11.99
CA ARG A 142 2.93 -10.34 -11.32
C ARG A 142 3.39 -10.83 -9.95
N GLU A 143 4.70 -11.00 -9.75
CA GLU A 143 5.28 -11.44 -8.48
C GLU A 143 5.30 -10.34 -7.41
N LEU A 144 5.05 -9.09 -7.80
CA LEU A 144 5.02 -7.90 -6.94
C LEU A 144 3.62 -7.24 -6.93
N THR A 145 2.59 -7.96 -7.40
CA THR A 145 1.23 -7.45 -7.46
C THR A 145 0.37 -8.05 -6.35
N LEU A 146 -0.41 -7.20 -5.69
CA LEU A 146 -1.44 -7.55 -4.71
C LEU A 146 -2.80 -6.97 -5.12
N ILE A 147 -3.85 -7.37 -4.43
CA ILE A 147 -5.20 -6.81 -4.57
C ILE A 147 -5.74 -6.38 -3.21
N GLU A 148 -6.64 -5.40 -3.22
CA GLU A 148 -7.21 -4.81 -2.00
C GLU A 148 -8.64 -4.33 -2.19
N THR A 149 -9.28 -3.90 -1.12
CA THR A 149 -10.59 -3.23 -1.18
C THR A 149 -10.54 -1.79 -0.67
N ASP A 150 -9.53 -1.44 0.11
CA ASP A 150 -9.31 -0.12 0.70
C ASP A 150 -10.55 0.43 1.46
N GLY A 151 -11.18 -0.44 2.24
CA GLY A 151 -12.32 -0.03 3.07
C GLY A 151 -11.91 0.90 4.22
N PRO A 152 -12.74 1.87 4.57
CA PRO A 152 -14.16 2.07 4.19
C PRO A 152 -14.42 3.04 3.02
N VAL A 153 -13.54 3.12 2.03
CA VAL A 153 -13.73 3.99 0.86
C VAL A 153 -15.00 3.60 0.09
N SER A 154 -15.72 4.58 -0.44
CA SER A 154 -16.92 4.35 -1.25
C SER A 154 -16.60 4.35 -2.74
N TYR A 155 -17.12 3.36 -3.47
CA TYR A 155 -16.89 3.20 -4.90
C TYR A 155 -18.16 3.43 -5.73
N GLY A 156 -18.05 4.34 -6.70
CA GLY A 156 -19.09 4.62 -7.70
C GLY A 156 -19.15 3.59 -8.82
N ALA A 157 -19.53 4.05 -10.02
CA ALA A 157 -19.68 3.22 -11.21
C ALA A 157 -20.56 1.97 -10.96
N CYS A 158 -20.07 0.78 -11.30
CA CYS A 158 -20.82 -0.47 -11.11
C CYS A 158 -21.06 -0.85 -9.63
N PHE A 159 -20.40 -0.19 -8.68
CA PHE A 159 -20.61 -0.42 -7.24
C PHE A 159 -21.68 0.49 -6.62
N GLY A 160 -22.22 1.47 -7.38
CA GLY A 160 -23.39 2.27 -6.98
C GLY A 160 -23.21 3.10 -5.71
N GLY A 161 -21.99 3.51 -5.34
CA GLY A 161 -21.71 4.25 -4.11
C GLY A 161 -21.52 3.35 -2.87
N ARG A 162 -21.46 2.04 -3.05
CA ARG A 162 -21.26 1.09 -1.94
C ARG A 162 -19.92 1.32 -1.25
N ILE A 163 -19.95 1.32 0.09
CA ILE A 163 -18.75 1.32 0.93
C ILE A 163 -18.01 -0.01 0.77
N ALA A 164 -16.70 0.08 0.61
CA ALA A 164 -15.87 -1.11 0.46
C ALA A 164 -15.89 -2.00 1.70
N ASP A 165 -16.03 -3.27 1.45
CA ASP A 165 -15.92 -4.34 2.42
C ASP A 165 -15.11 -5.51 1.81
N PRO A 166 -14.65 -6.48 2.62
CA PRO A 166 -13.84 -7.58 2.11
C PRO A 166 -14.47 -8.41 0.99
N THR A 167 -15.81 -8.43 0.87
CA THR A 167 -16.50 -9.19 -0.19
C THR A 167 -16.26 -8.63 -1.58
N MET A 168 -15.91 -7.34 -1.71
CA MET A 168 -15.53 -6.73 -2.98
C MET A 168 -14.24 -7.32 -3.56
N LEU A 169 -13.39 -7.96 -2.73
CA LEU A 169 -12.17 -8.59 -3.18
C LEU A 169 -12.41 -9.65 -4.25
N ALA A 170 -13.55 -10.34 -4.19
CA ALA A 170 -13.94 -11.31 -5.22
C ALA A 170 -14.12 -10.67 -6.60
N SER A 171 -14.69 -9.45 -6.66
CA SER A 171 -14.84 -8.70 -7.92
C SER A 171 -13.48 -8.20 -8.44
N VAL A 172 -12.59 -7.77 -7.55
CA VAL A 172 -11.22 -7.34 -7.89
C VAL A 172 -10.44 -8.53 -8.45
N TRP A 173 -10.41 -9.65 -7.73
CA TRP A 173 -9.75 -10.89 -8.13
C TRP A 173 -10.24 -11.39 -9.51
N HIS A 174 -11.55 -11.50 -9.70
CA HIS A 174 -12.12 -11.93 -10.97
C HIS A 174 -11.74 -10.98 -12.12
N SER A 175 -11.86 -9.67 -11.90
CA SER A 175 -11.49 -8.68 -12.91
C SER A 175 -9.99 -8.71 -13.23
N MET A 176 -9.13 -8.91 -12.24
CA MET A 176 -7.69 -9.08 -12.44
C MET A 176 -7.38 -10.31 -13.29
N SER A 177 -8.04 -11.45 -13.06
CA SER A 177 -7.81 -12.64 -13.85
C SER A 177 -8.16 -12.43 -15.33
N ILE A 178 -9.26 -11.73 -15.62
CA ILE A 178 -9.67 -11.34 -16.98
C ILE A 178 -8.65 -10.39 -17.61
N VAL A 179 -8.25 -9.35 -16.88
CA VAL A 179 -7.30 -8.34 -17.34
C VAL A 179 -5.96 -8.95 -17.69
N LEU A 180 -5.48 -9.88 -16.87
CA LEU A 180 -4.19 -10.57 -17.05
C LEU A 180 -4.27 -11.75 -18.03
N GLY A 181 -5.47 -12.23 -18.35
CA GLY A 181 -5.68 -13.40 -19.21
C GLY A 181 -5.16 -14.69 -18.57
N VAL A 182 -5.33 -14.85 -17.25
CA VAL A 182 -4.87 -16.02 -16.49
C VAL A 182 -6.04 -16.74 -15.83
N ASN A 183 -5.82 -18.02 -15.50
CA ASN A 183 -6.81 -18.77 -14.72
C ASN A 183 -6.98 -18.12 -13.34
N PRO A 184 -8.21 -17.91 -12.84
CA PRO A 184 -8.45 -17.33 -11.53
C PRO A 184 -7.75 -18.05 -10.37
N TYR A 185 -7.70 -19.37 -10.38
CA TYR A 185 -7.03 -20.16 -9.33
C TYR A 185 -5.52 -19.99 -9.34
N ASP A 186 -4.90 -19.92 -10.53
CA ASP A 186 -3.45 -19.64 -10.65
C ASP A 186 -3.14 -18.22 -10.13
N LEU A 187 -4.04 -17.27 -10.37
CA LEU A 187 -3.92 -15.92 -9.82
C LEU A 187 -4.03 -15.91 -8.29
N GLU A 188 -4.98 -16.67 -7.73
CA GLU A 188 -5.15 -16.79 -6.27
C GLU A 188 -3.88 -17.34 -5.60
N GLU A 189 -3.30 -18.39 -6.18
CA GLU A 189 -2.04 -18.97 -5.70
C GLU A 189 -0.90 -17.93 -5.74
N GLN A 190 -0.75 -17.22 -6.88
CA GLN A 190 0.25 -16.17 -7.03
C GLN A 190 0.06 -15.04 -6.01
N LEU A 191 -1.17 -14.55 -5.81
CA LEU A 191 -1.46 -13.48 -4.84
C LEU A 191 -1.18 -13.93 -3.41
N THR A 192 -1.46 -15.19 -3.09
CA THR A 192 -1.17 -15.78 -1.78
C THR A 192 0.34 -15.85 -1.52
N MET A 193 1.12 -16.27 -2.53
CA MET A 193 2.57 -16.26 -2.46
C MET A 193 3.13 -14.83 -2.31
N ASN A 194 2.60 -13.89 -3.08
CA ASN A 194 3.02 -12.49 -3.02
C ASN A 194 2.74 -11.88 -1.65
N PHE A 195 1.55 -12.10 -1.10
CA PHE A 195 1.20 -11.65 0.24
C PHE A 195 2.12 -12.25 1.30
N SER A 196 2.42 -13.53 1.18
CA SER A 196 3.37 -14.21 2.08
C SER A 196 4.76 -13.59 2.00
N LYS A 197 5.26 -13.26 0.80
CA LYS A 197 6.55 -12.56 0.60
C LYS A 197 6.51 -11.16 1.22
N TYR A 198 5.44 -10.40 0.97
CA TYR A 198 5.27 -9.04 1.52
C TYR A 198 5.24 -9.04 3.06
N MET A 199 4.60 -10.03 3.67
CA MET A 199 4.49 -10.14 5.13
C MET A 199 5.71 -10.77 5.80
N GLN A 200 6.73 -11.19 5.04
CA GLN A 200 7.96 -11.70 5.63
C GLN A 200 8.71 -10.58 6.35
N ARG A 201 8.74 -10.64 7.67
CA ARG A 201 9.69 -9.85 8.46
C ARG A 201 11.10 -10.25 8.01
N SER A 202 11.95 -9.26 7.69
CA SER A 202 13.37 -9.53 7.46
C SER A 202 13.91 -10.21 8.73
N LYS A 203 14.11 -11.51 8.66
CA LYS A 203 14.89 -12.19 9.72
C LYS A 203 16.30 -11.64 9.57
N GLY A 204 16.69 -10.77 10.51
CA GLY A 204 18.06 -10.30 10.65
C GLY A 204 19.02 -11.46 10.95
#